data_d93ae681af8235a79d1f7f324f0f1023
#
_entry.id   d93ae681af8235a79d1f7f324f0f1023
#
_cell.length_a   1.000
_cell.length_b   1.000
_cell.length_c   1.000
_cell.angle_alpha   90.00
_cell.angle_beta   90.00
_cell.angle_gamma   90.00
#
_symmetry.space_group_name_H-M   'P 1'
#
loop_
_entity.id
_entity.type
_entity.pdbx_description
1 polymer ?
#
loop_
_entity_poly.entity_id
_entity_poly.type
_entity_poly.pdbx_seq_one_letter_code
_entity_poly.pdbx_strand_id
1 'polypeptide(L)'
;EIHERLVGSEMCIRDRLNMRQGASYAITTILNYIIIAVGAMTVFGSLGVSWDKLQWLAAALSVGLGFGLQEIFGNFVSGLIILFERPVRIGDTVTIGSFSGTVSKIRIRATTITDFDRKEVIIPNKAFVTERLINWSLTDTTTRLVIRLGVAYGSDLEKVRKVLLKAATEHPRVMHEPMPEVFFTAFGASTLDHELRLYVRELRDRSRTVDELNRTIDQLCRENDINIAFNQLEVHLHNEKGDEVTEVKRDYKGDDPTPAVG
;
A
#
# COMPACT_ATOMS: atom_id res chain seq x y z
N GLU A 1 43.87 -32.75 29.16
CA GLU A 1 44.22 -32.96 27.74
C GLU A 1 43.02 -33.32 26.84
N ILE A 2 42.05 -34.14 27.32
CA ILE A 2 40.84 -34.46 26.52
C ILE A 2 39.90 -33.27 26.43
N HIS A 3 39.78 -32.46 27.46
CA HIS A 3 38.91 -31.26 27.52
C HIS A 3 39.43 -30.14 26.58
N GLU A 4 40.74 -29.95 26.46
CA GLU A 4 41.35 -28.97 25.58
C GLU A 4 41.25 -29.32 24.10
N ARG A 5 41.29 -30.61 23.73
CA ARG A 5 41.08 -31.07 22.36
C ARG A 5 39.65 -30.93 21.88
N LEU A 6 38.68 -31.10 22.77
CA LEU A 6 37.26 -30.88 22.44
C LEU A 6 36.94 -29.40 22.21
N VAL A 7 37.47 -28.51 23.04
CA VAL A 7 37.29 -27.06 22.87
C VAL A 7 37.93 -26.55 21.59
N GLY A 8 39.13 -27.08 21.20
CA GLY A 8 39.79 -26.72 19.96
C GLY A 8 39.06 -27.17 18.70
N SER A 9 38.39 -28.32 18.74
CA SER A 9 37.61 -28.82 17.57
C SER A 9 36.31 -28.05 17.36
N GLU A 10 35.63 -27.63 18.44
CA GLU A 10 34.42 -26.78 18.34
C GLU A 10 34.76 -25.39 17.78
N MET A 11 35.92 -24.84 18.10
CA MET A 11 36.35 -23.54 17.60
C MET A 11 36.67 -23.55 16.11
N CYS A 12 37.27 -24.64 15.61
CA CYS A 12 37.57 -24.81 14.16
C CYS A 12 36.35 -25.04 13.28
N ILE A 13 35.30 -25.67 13.80
CA ILE A 13 34.03 -25.85 13.05
C ILE A 13 33.24 -24.53 12.99
N ARG A 14 33.33 -23.74 14.04
CA ARG A 14 32.66 -22.45 14.20
C ARG A 14 33.17 -21.40 13.21
N ASP A 15 34.47 -21.37 12.96
CA ASP A 15 35.08 -20.39 12.03
C ASP A 15 34.83 -20.69 10.55
N ARG A 16 34.59 -21.98 10.20
CA ARG A 16 34.30 -22.34 8.80
C ARG A 16 32.88 -22.05 8.34
N LEU A 17 31.93 -21.84 9.24
CA LEU A 17 30.51 -21.69 8.86
C LEU A 17 30.01 -20.26 8.91
N ASN A 18 30.81 -19.25 9.16
CA ASN A 18 30.47 -17.81 9.18
C ASN A 18 29.00 -17.53 9.61
N MET A 19 28.47 -18.37 10.56
CA MET A 19 27.08 -18.30 11.00
C MET A 19 26.91 -17.19 12.03
N ARG A 20 25.90 -16.34 11.83
CA ARG A 20 25.51 -15.36 12.85
C ARG A 20 25.34 -16.08 14.19
N GLN A 21 25.85 -15.51 15.28
CA GLN A 21 25.84 -16.12 16.62
C GLN A 21 24.48 -16.70 17.03
N GLY A 22 23.36 -16.08 16.63
CA GLY A 22 22.01 -16.57 16.89
C GLY A 22 21.65 -17.89 16.17
N ALA A 23 22.16 -18.12 14.96
CA ALA A 23 21.87 -19.35 14.20
C ALA A 23 22.58 -20.55 14.82
N SER A 24 23.82 -20.39 15.28
CA SER A 24 24.56 -21.45 15.96
C SER A 24 23.88 -21.87 17.27
N TYR A 25 23.44 -20.91 18.07
CA TYR A 25 22.70 -21.20 19.30
C TYR A 25 21.39 -21.98 19.04
N ALA A 26 20.60 -21.54 18.04
CA ALA A 26 19.35 -22.19 17.68
C ALA A 26 19.57 -23.66 17.26
N ILE A 27 20.57 -23.92 16.40
CA ILE A 27 20.89 -25.27 15.94
C ILE A 27 21.32 -26.16 17.12
N THR A 28 22.20 -25.68 17.98
CA THR A 28 22.65 -26.42 19.15
C THR A 28 21.49 -26.76 20.09
N THR A 29 20.59 -25.80 20.29
CA THR A 29 19.40 -26.01 21.15
C THR A 29 18.48 -27.06 20.56
N ILE A 30 18.22 -27.04 19.24
CA ILE A 30 17.39 -28.03 18.55
C ILE A 30 18.04 -29.42 18.64
N LEU A 31 19.35 -29.52 18.39
CA LEU A 31 20.08 -30.79 18.51
C LEU A 31 20.01 -31.37 19.92
N ASN A 32 20.16 -30.53 20.96
CA ASN A 32 20.02 -30.94 22.34
C ASN A 32 18.61 -31.49 22.62
N TYR A 33 17.54 -30.85 22.14
CA TYR A 33 16.19 -31.36 22.30
C TYR A 33 15.98 -32.71 21.59
N ILE A 34 16.53 -32.89 20.40
CA ILE A 34 16.47 -34.16 19.68
C ILE A 34 17.20 -35.25 20.46
N ILE A 35 18.40 -34.98 21.00
CA ILE A 35 19.18 -35.93 21.78
C ILE A 35 18.42 -36.31 23.06
N ILE A 36 17.84 -35.33 23.76
CA ILE A 36 17.03 -35.59 24.96
C ILE A 36 15.81 -36.44 24.62
N ALA A 37 15.11 -36.15 23.51
CA ALA A 37 13.93 -36.90 23.09
C ALA A 37 14.29 -38.38 22.76
N VAL A 38 15.37 -38.60 22.01
CA VAL A 38 15.86 -39.96 21.69
C VAL A 38 16.31 -40.69 22.96
N GLY A 39 17.05 -40.00 23.83
CA GLY A 39 17.46 -40.58 25.14
C GLY A 39 16.27 -40.95 26.00
N ALA A 40 15.25 -40.11 26.09
CA ALA A 40 14.02 -40.42 26.81
C ALA A 40 13.31 -41.67 26.24
N MET A 41 13.19 -41.78 24.92
CA MET A 41 12.61 -42.95 24.25
C MET A 41 13.37 -44.24 24.57
N THR A 42 14.71 -44.22 24.57
CA THR A 42 15.53 -45.40 24.92
C THR A 42 15.37 -45.80 26.38
N VAL A 43 15.30 -44.83 27.31
CA VAL A 43 15.06 -45.10 28.74
C VAL A 43 13.66 -45.69 28.95
N PHE A 44 12.61 -45.14 28.33
CA PHE A 44 11.26 -45.72 28.44
C PHE A 44 11.20 -47.15 27.87
N GLY A 45 11.90 -47.43 26.79
CA GLY A 45 12.02 -48.78 26.24
C GLY A 45 12.69 -49.76 27.23
N SER A 46 13.77 -49.33 27.91
CA SER A 46 14.46 -50.16 28.94
C SER A 46 13.63 -50.39 30.18
N LEU A 47 12.70 -49.50 30.51
CA LEU A 47 11.75 -49.64 31.63
C LEU A 47 10.56 -50.55 31.32
N GLY A 48 10.54 -51.21 30.14
CA GLY A 48 9.50 -52.15 29.74
C GLY A 48 8.24 -51.54 29.17
N VAL A 49 8.29 -50.24 28.81
CA VAL A 49 7.19 -49.62 28.04
C VAL A 49 7.16 -50.23 26.65
N SER A 50 6.03 -50.83 26.27
CA SER A 50 5.89 -51.46 24.95
C SER A 50 6.07 -50.42 23.83
N TRP A 51 6.75 -50.83 22.74
CA TRP A 51 7.05 -49.99 21.59
C TRP A 51 5.80 -49.35 20.97
N ASP A 52 4.68 -50.07 20.98
CA ASP A 52 3.39 -49.55 20.49
C ASP A 52 2.93 -48.30 21.23
N LYS A 53 3.11 -48.24 22.56
CA LYS A 53 2.73 -47.05 23.35
C LYS A 53 3.61 -45.85 23.04
N LEU A 54 4.90 -46.08 22.84
CA LEU A 54 5.85 -45.02 22.44
C LEU A 54 5.53 -44.48 21.04
N GLN A 55 5.14 -45.35 20.10
CA GLN A 55 4.75 -44.98 18.75
C GLN A 55 3.51 -44.07 18.74
N TRP A 56 2.48 -44.42 19.54
CA TRP A 56 1.29 -43.55 19.68
C TRP A 56 1.62 -42.20 20.28
N LEU A 57 2.49 -42.15 21.27
CA LEU A 57 2.94 -40.88 21.86
C LEU A 57 3.71 -40.04 20.83
N ALA A 58 4.64 -40.66 20.09
CA ALA A 58 5.39 -39.96 19.05
C ALA A 58 4.47 -39.46 17.94
N ALA A 59 3.46 -40.23 17.52
CA ALA A 59 2.46 -39.82 16.53
C ALA A 59 1.66 -38.60 17.03
N ALA A 60 1.17 -38.65 18.28
CA ALA A 60 0.43 -37.51 18.87
C ALA A 60 1.28 -36.24 18.95
N LEU A 61 2.54 -36.36 19.38
CA LEU A 61 3.49 -35.24 19.41
C LEU A 61 3.78 -34.69 18.00
N SER A 62 3.93 -35.58 17.02
CA SER A 62 4.19 -35.18 15.62
C SER A 62 3.02 -34.39 15.03
N VAL A 63 1.77 -34.78 15.31
CA VAL A 63 0.58 -34.05 14.89
C VAL A 63 0.52 -32.67 15.58
N GLY A 64 0.75 -32.61 16.89
CA GLY A 64 0.80 -31.36 17.62
C GLY A 64 1.87 -30.40 17.11
N LEU A 65 3.08 -30.92 16.84
CA LEU A 65 4.17 -30.15 16.26
C LEU A 65 3.85 -29.67 14.84
N GLY A 66 3.19 -30.53 14.04
CA GLY A 66 2.74 -30.19 12.68
C GLY A 66 1.78 -28.99 12.68
N PHE A 67 0.80 -28.97 13.57
CA PHE A 67 -0.08 -27.80 13.75
C PHE A 67 0.69 -26.55 14.23
N GLY A 68 1.64 -26.71 15.15
CA GLY A 68 2.48 -25.60 15.61
C GLY A 68 3.38 -25.00 14.52
N LEU A 69 3.79 -25.80 13.55
CA LEU A 69 4.65 -25.38 12.45
C LEU A 69 3.88 -25.01 11.16
N GLN A 70 2.56 -25.15 11.13
CA GLN A 70 1.72 -24.96 9.94
C GLN A 70 1.96 -23.61 9.27
N GLU A 71 2.04 -22.52 10.03
CA GLU A 71 2.28 -21.17 9.50
C GLU A 71 3.67 -21.03 8.88
N ILE A 72 4.67 -21.68 9.44
CA ILE A 72 6.05 -21.64 8.92
C ILE A 72 6.10 -22.35 7.58
N PHE A 73 5.51 -23.54 7.49
CA PHE A 73 5.42 -24.31 6.23
C PHE A 73 4.57 -23.57 5.19
N GLY A 74 3.44 -22.99 5.57
CA GLY A 74 2.60 -22.21 4.67
C GLY A 74 3.36 -21.03 4.05
N ASN A 75 4.12 -20.30 4.84
CA ASN A 75 4.95 -19.20 4.35
C ASN A 75 6.11 -19.66 3.46
N PHE A 76 6.71 -20.79 3.79
CA PHE A 76 7.78 -21.38 2.99
C PHE A 76 7.27 -21.82 1.61
N VAL A 77 6.18 -22.59 1.55
CA VAL A 77 5.56 -23.03 0.31
C VAL A 77 5.09 -21.85 -0.54
N SER A 78 4.45 -20.86 0.09
CA SER A 78 4.05 -19.63 -0.61
C SER A 78 5.26 -18.87 -1.17
N GLY A 79 6.39 -18.85 -0.45
CA GLY A 79 7.63 -18.26 -0.96
C GLY A 79 8.14 -18.97 -2.22
N LEU A 80 8.04 -20.31 -2.28
CA LEU A 80 8.38 -21.07 -3.48
C LEU A 80 7.42 -20.75 -4.63
N ILE A 81 6.11 -20.67 -4.38
CA ILE A 81 5.11 -20.28 -5.39
C ILE A 81 5.45 -18.91 -5.99
N ILE A 82 5.74 -17.91 -5.14
CA ILE A 82 6.14 -16.57 -5.60
C ILE A 82 7.36 -16.63 -6.52
N LEU A 83 8.35 -17.44 -6.18
CA LEU A 83 9.58 -17.57 -6.99
C LEU A 83 9.34 -18.27 -8.32
N PHE A 84 8.46 -19.28 -8.37
CA PHE A 84 8.16 -20.04 -9.60
C PHE A 84 7.17 -19.31 -10.51
N GLU A 85 6.03 -18.88 -9.97
CA GLU A 85 4.95 -18.26 -10.75
C GLU A 85 5.20 -16.76 -11.00
N ARG A 86 5.99 -16.12 -10.13
CA ARG A 86 6.37 -14.72 -10.20
C ARG A 86 5.19 -13.74 -10.34
N PRO A 87 4.14 -13.88 -9.53
CA PRO A 87 3.06 -12.89 -9.50
C PRO A 87 3.54 -11.51 -9.02
N VAL A 88 4.71 -11.48 -8.38
CA VAL A 88 5.40 -10.30 -7.88
C VAL A 88 6.89 -10.46 -8.13
N ARG A 89 7.55 -9.38 -8.54
CA ARG A 89 9.00 -9.30 -8.77
C ARG A 89 9.62 -8.21 -7.91
N ILE A 90 10.92 -8.33 -7.65
CA ILE A 90 11.67 -7.24 -7.00
C ILE A 90 11.62 -6.01 -7.92
N GLY A 91 11.25 -4.86 -7.36
CA GLY A 91 11.02 -3.63 -8.10
C GLY A 91 9.57 -3.35 -8.45
N ASP A 92 8.67 -4.35 -8.37
CA ASP A 92 7.25 -4.12 -8.61
C ASP A 92 6.64 -3.22 -7.53
N THR A 93 5.73 -2.35 -7.95
CA THR A 93 4.87 -1.61 -7.03
C THR A 93 3.59 -2.38 -6.83
N VAL A 94 3.30 -2.73 -5.57
CA VAL A 94 2.17 -3.58 -5.21
C VAL A 94 1.36 -2.99 -4.07
N THR A 95 0.09 -3.38 -4.01
CA THR A 95 -0.79 -3.14 -2.86
C THR A 95 -1.30 -4.48 -2.34
N ILE A 96 -1.09 -4.74 -1.06
CA ILE A 96 -1.57 -5.94 -0.36
C ILE A 96 -2.22 -5.51 0.95
N GLY A 97 -3.50 -5.87 1.14
CA GLY A 97 -4.28 -5.34 2.26
C GLY A 97 -4.30 -3.81 2.26
N SER A 98 -3.82 -3.20 3.33
CA SER A 98 -3.72 -1.74 3.49
C SER A 98 -2.34 -1.18 3.13
N PHE A 99 -1.38 -2.02 2.73
CA PHE A 99 0.01 -1.61 2.47
C PHE A 99 0.27 -1.48 0.98
N SER A 100 0.86 -0.36 0.59
CA SER A 100 1.29 -0.10 -0.80
C SER A 100 2.75 0.31 -0.81
N GLY A 101 3.51 -0.21 -1.77
CA GLY A 101 4.92 0.14 -1.89
C GLY A 101 5.63 -0.70 -2.95
N THR A 102 6.95 -0.54 -3.00
CA THR A 102 7.81 -1.26 -3.94
C THR A 102 8.44 -2.48 -3.27
N VAL A 103 8.37 -3.63 -3.93
CA VAL A 103 8.98 -4.88 -3.46
C VAL A 103 10.50 -4.72 -3.48
N SER A 104 11.11 -4.73 -2.30
CA SER A 104 12.57 -4.56 -2.15
C SER A 104 13.32 -5.89 -2.05
N LYS A 105 12.73 -6.88 -1.37
CA LYS A 105 13.37 -8.19 -1.14
C LYS A 105 12.31 -9.28 -1.04
N ILE A 106 12.56 -10.42 -1.69
CA ILE A 106 11.77 -11.65 -1.53
C ILE A 106 12.66 -12.67 -0.82
N ARG A 107 12.21 -13.13 0.36
CA ARG A 107 12.91 -14.14 1.15
C ARG A 107 12.05 -15.39 1.29
N ILE A 108 12.62 -16.47 1.84
CA ILE A 108 11.98 -17.79 1.96
C ILE A 108 10.61 -17.74 2.63
N ARG A 109 10.43 -16.95 3.70
CA ARG A 109 9.19 -16.91 4.47
C ARG A 109 8.44 -15.57 4.43
N ALA A 110 9.08 -14.53 3.97
CA ALA A 110 8.52 -13.18 3.99
C ALA A 110 9.10 -12.32 2.86
N THR A 111 8.27 -11.47 2.30
CA THR A 111 8.64 -10.45 1.31
C THR A 111 8.65 -9.08 1.98
N THR A 112 9.65 -8.26 1.67
CA THR A 112 9.77 -6.90 2.19
C THR A 112 9.32 -5.92 1.13
N ILE A 113 8.42 -5.03 1.49
CA ILE A 113 7.95 -3.91 0.69
C ILE A 113 8.49 -2.61 1.32
N THR A 114 9.01 -1.71 0.51
CA THR A 114 9.34 -0.34 0.94
C THR A 114 8.17 0.57 0.54
N ASP A 115 7.51 1.18 1.51
CA ASP A 115 6.41 2.09 1.26
C ASP A 115 6.90 3.46 0.73
N PHE A 116 5.97 4.35 0.41
CA PHE A 116 6.28 5.69 -0.10
C PHE A 116 6.95 6.61 0.95
N ASP A 117 6.79 6.29 2.25
CA ASP A 117 7.47 6.96 3.37
C ASP A 117 8.85 6.35 3.66
N ARG A 118 9.33 5.41 2.85
CA ARG A 118 10.56 4.64 3.01
C ARG A 118 10.58 3.68 4.20
N LYS A 119 9.45 3.29 4.73
CA LYS A 119 9.34 2.25 5.76
C LYS A 119 9.43 0.87 5.12
N GLU A 120 10.19 -0.04 5.73
CA GLU A 120 10.23 -1.44 5.33
C GLU A 120 9.10 -2.21 6.03
N VAL A 121 8.14 -2.67 5.25
CA VAL A 121 7.03 -3.52 5.71
C VAL A 121 7.35 -4.96 5.36
N ILE A 122 7.43 -5.82 6.38
CA ILE A 122 7.72 -7.25 6.20
C ILE A 122 6.41 -8.00 6.23
N ILE A 123 6.04 -8.59 5.11
CA ILE A 123 4.77 -9.30 4.92
C ILE A 123 5.06 -10.79 4.74
N PRO A 124 4.38 -11.68 5.49
CA PRO A 124 4.49 -13.12 5.30
C PRO A 124 4.13 -13.54 3.87
N ASN A 125 4.90 -14.45 3.28
CA ASN A 125 4.67 -14.87 1.89
C ASN A 125 3.28 -15.47 1.66
N LYS A 126 2.71 -16.13 2.67
CA LYS A 126 1.36 -16.68 2.62
C LYS A 126 0.32 -15.62 2.25
N ALA A 127 0.46 -14.39 2.75
CA ALA A 127 -0.45 -13.29 2.42
C ALA A 127 -0.48 -12.98 0.92
N PHE A 128 0.66 -13.01 0.23
CA PHE A 128 0.74 -12.78 -1.22
C PHE A 128 -0.01 -13.83 -2.07
N VAL A 129 -0.23 -15.02 -1.53
CA VAL A 129 -0.91 -16.13 -2.22
C VAL A 129 -2.38 -16.22 -1.82
N THR A 130 -2.72 -15.87 -0.56
CA THR A 130 -4.07 -16.06 -0.02
C THR A 130 -4.91 -14.79 0.00
N GLU A 131 -4.29 -13.60 -0.06
CA GLU A 131 -5.01 -12.32 -0.05
C GLU A 131 -5.09 -11.70 -1.46
N ARG A 132 -5.92 -10.68 -1.59
CA ARG A 132 -5.98 -9.90 -2.83
C ARG A 132 -4.70 -9.08 -2.98
N LEU A 133 -3.96 -9.35 -4.03
CA LEU A 133 -2.78 -8.61 -4.44
C LEU A 133 -3.11 -7.75 -5.66
N ILE A 134 -2.76 -6.47 -5.62
CA ILE A 134 -2.79 -5.57 -6.79
C ILE A 134 -1.35 -5.29 -7.17
N ASN A 135 -0.93 -5.71 -8.34
CA ASN A 135 0.38 -5.39 -8.90
C ASN A 135 0.19 -4.30 -9.98
N TRP A 136 0.79 -3.13 -9.74
CA TRP A 136 0.67 -1.95 -10.59
C TRP A 136 1.67 -1.93 -11.75
N SER A 137 2.63 -2.85 -11.76
CA SER A 137 3.77 -2.83 -12.69
C SER A 137 4.09 -4.17 -13.33
N LEU A 138 3.28 -5.22 -13.08
CA LEU A 138 3.58 -6.60 -13.51
C LEU A 138 3.69 -6.74 -15.03
N THR A 139 2.72 -6.23 -15.77
CA THR A 139 2.63 -6.36 -17.23
C THR A 139 2.82 -5.02 -17.91
N ASP A 140 2.17 -3.98 -17.39
CA ASP A 140 2.21 -2.63 -17.91
C ASP A 140 2.21 -1.65 -16.72
N THR A 141 3.02 -0.61 -16.81
CA THR A 141 3.10 0.45 -15.80
C THR A 141 2.11 1.57 -16.04
N THR A 142 1.40 1.52 -17.16
CA THR A 142 0.40 2.53 -17.55
C THR A 142 -0.70 2.64 -16.51
N THR A 143 -0.87 3.85 -15.98
CA THR A 143 -1.85 4.11 -14.92
C THR A 143 -2.85 5.16 -15.37
N ARG A 144 -4.15 4.87 -15.15
CA ARG A 144 -5.21 5.82 -15.39
C ARG A 144 -5.26 6.87 -14.26
N LEU A 145 -5.32 8.14 -14.64
CA LEU A 145 -5.60 9.26 -13.77
C LEU A 145 -7.02 9.78 -14.02
N VAL A 146 -7.66 10.24 -12.95
CA VAL A 146 -8.96 10.90 -13.02
C VAL A 146 -8.84 12.22 -12.27
N ILE A 147 -9.03 13.32 -12.99
CA ILE A 147 -9.09 14.66 -12.42
C ILE A 147 -10.55 15.10 -12.45
N ARG A 148 -11.06 15.52 -11.30
CA ARG A 148 -12.42 16.00 -11.15
C ARG A 148 -12.44 17.52 -11.08
N LEU A 149 -13.32 18.14 -11.87
CA LEU A 149 -13.52 19.56 -11.90
C LEU A 149 -15.02 19.87 -11.82
N GLY A 150 -15.42 20.67 -10.84
CA GLY A 150 -16.74 21.24 -10.76
C GLY A 150 -16.73 22.70 -11.26
N VAL A 151 -17.52 23.01 -12.27
CA VAL A 151 -17.70 24.36 -12.75
C VAL A 151 -19.07 24.93 -12.37
N ALA A 152 -19.21 26.24 -12.32
CA ALA A 152 -20.46 26.90 -11.93
C ALA A 152 -21.61 26.60 -12.91
N TYR A 153 -22.81 26.55 -12.40
CA TYR A 153 -24.02 26.50 -13.24
C TYR A 153 -24.06 27.67 -14.23
N GLY A 154 -24.48 27.40 -15.45
CA GLY A 154 -24.45 28.36 -16.55
C GLY A 154 -23.15 28.40 -17.35
N SER A 155 -22.12 27.63 -16.96
CA SER A 155 -20.90 27.47 -17.76
C SER A 155 -21.19 26.70 -19.05
N ASP A 156 -20.49 27.07 -20.13
CA ASP A 156 -20.56 26.38 -21.42
C ASP A 156 -19.79 25.03 -21.31
N LEU A 157 -20.54 23.92 -21.32
CA LEU A 157 -19.99 22.56 -21.17
C LEU A 157 -19.01 22.19 -22.28
N GLU A 158 -19.25 22.64 -23.52
CA GLU A 158 -18.36 22.36 -24.65
C GLU A 158 -17.06 23.15 -24.52
N LYS A 159 -17.10 24.37 -24.02
CA LYS A 159 -15.93 25.17 -23.73
C LYS A 159 -15.08 24.53 -22.61
N VAL A 160 -15.72 24.07 -21.54
CA VAL A 160 -15.07 23.34 -20.44
C VAL A 160 -14.38 22.08 -20.98
N ARG A 161 -15.09 21.29 -21.78
CA ARG A 161 -14.54 20.08 -22.39
C ARG A 161 -13.29 20.36 -23.23
N LYS A 162 -13.33 21.40 -24.07
CA LYS A 162 -12.19 21.80 -24.92
C LYS A 162 -10.99 22.21 -24.07
N VAL A 163 -11.21 22.97 -23.01
CA VAL A 163 -10.15 23.44 -22.09
C VAL A 163 -9.48 22.26 -21.40
N LEU A 164 -10.27 21.33 -20.87
CA LEU A 164 -9.74 20.13 -20.19
C LEU A 164 -8.98 19.21 -21.14
N LEU A 165 -9.50 18.99 -22.35
CA LEU A 165 -8.79 18.21 -23.39
C LEU A 165 -7.48 18.89 -23.81
N LYS A 166 -7.49 20.21 -23.98
CA LYS A 166 -6.28 20.97 -24.32
C LYS A 166 -5.22 20.80 -23.22
N ALA A 167 -5.58 21.01 -21.97
CA ALA A 167 -4.66 20.82 -20.84
C ALA A 167 -4.03 19.43 -20.83
N ALA A 168 -4.82 18.39 -21.10
CA ALA A 168 -4.33 17.02 -21.12
C ALA A 168 -3.44 16.70 -22.32
N THR A 169 -3.83 17.11 -23.52
CA THR A 169 -3.10 16.78 -24.77
C THR A 169 -1.78 17.51 -24.90
N GLU A 170 -1.67 18.73 -24.36
CA GLU A 170 -0.43 19.52 -24.37
C GLU A 170 0.56 19.09 -23.27
N HIS A 171 0.15 18.26 -22.34
CA HIS A 171 1.00 17.86 -21.21
C HIS A 171 1.97 16.73 -21.59
N PRO A 172 3.29 16.89 -21.40
CA PRO A 172 4.32 15.98 -21.94
C PRO A 172 4.31 14.56 -21.34
N ARG A 173 3.74 14.35 -20.14
CA ARG A 173 3.65 13.03 -19.49
C ARG A 173 2.34 12.31 -19.74
N VAL A 174 1.36 12.99 -20.33
CA VAL A 174 0.08 12.37 -20.69
C VAL A 174 0.27 11.57 -21.97
N MET A 175 -0.24 10.34 -21.96
CA MET A 175 -0.19 9.48 -23.14
C MET A 175 -1.22 9.94 -24.17
N HIS A 176 -0.85 9.86 -25.45
CA HIS A 176 -1.76 10.11 -26.56
C HIS A 176 -2.60 8.88 -26.90
N GLU A 177 -2.14 7.69 -26.53
CA GLU A 177 -2.86 6.43 -26.67
C GLU A 177 -2.79 5.65 -25.35
N PRO A 178 -3.93 5.40 -24.69
CA PRO A 178 -5.30 5.87 -25.00
C PRO A 178 -5.44 7.38 -24.89
N MET A 179 -6.26 7.99 -25.77
CA MET A 179 -6.50 9.43 -25.75
C MET A 179 -7.17 9.89 -24.45
N PRO A 180 -6.84 11.10 -23.95
CA PRO A 180 -7.59 11.71 -22.86
C PRO A 180 -9.08 11.91 -23.21
N GLU A 181 -9.94 11.67 -22.25
CA GLU A 181 -11.39 11.78 -22.38
C GLU A 181 -11.96 12.68 -21.30
N VAL A 182 -12.97 13.47 -21.64
CA VAL A 182 -13.70 14.32 -20.70
C VAL A 182 -15.16 13.90 -20.68
N PHE A 183 -15.66 13.62 -19.49
CA PHE A 183 -17.05 13.26 -19.23
C PHE A 183 -17.71 14.31 -18.34
N PHE A 184 -18.93 14.70 -18.69
CA PHE A 184 -19.83 15.37 -17.78
C PHE A 184 -20.51 14.28 -16.95
N THR A 185 -20.31 14.26 -15.64
CA THR A 185 -20.68 13.12 -14.80
C THR A 185 -21.93 13.35 -13.97
N ALA A 186 -22.15 14.57 -13.50
CA ALA A 186 -23.31 14.86 -12.65
C ALA A 186 -23.64 16.36 -12.58
N PHE A 187 -24.90 16.64 -12.27
CA PHE A 187 -25.35 17.93 -11.73
C PHE A 187 -25.20 17.86 -10.22
N GLY A 188 -24.16 18.48 -9.69
CA GLY A 188 -23.91 18.58 -8.25
C GLY A 188 -24.77 19.62 -7.56
N ALA A 189 -24.72 19.72 -6.22
CA ALA A 189 -25.50 20.68 -5.47
C ALA A 189 -25.22 22.14 -5.86
N SER A 190 -23.99 22.45 -6.21
CA SER A 190 -23.55 23.81 -6.63
C SER A 190 -22.65 23.78 -7.85
N THR A 191 -22.47 22.60 -8.50
CA THR A 191 -21.46 22.36 -9.51
C THR A 191 -21.98 21.57 -10.69
N LEU A 192 -21.42 21.79 -11.88
CA LEU A 192 -21.50 20.90 -13.02
C LEU A 192 -20.22 20.06 -13.03
N ASP A 193 -20.33 18.77 -12.66
CA ASP A 193 -19.19 17.92 -12.39
C ASP A 193 -18.64 17.28 -13.66
N HIS A 194 -17.34 17.45 -13.87
CA HIS A 194 -16.61 16.88 -15.00
C HIS A 194 -15.49 15.96 -14.49
N GLU A 195 -15.26 14.88 -15.23
CA GLU A 195 -14.10 14.00 -15.06
C GLU A 195 -13.22 14.05 -16.32
N LEU A 196 -11.98 14.45 -16.14
CA LEU A 196 -10.93 14.27 -17.13
C LEU A 196 -10.20 12.96 -16.83
N ARG A 197 -10.30 11.99 -17.74
CA ARG A 197 -9.65 10.68 -17.67
C ARG A 197 -8.48 10.67 -18.65
N LEU A 198 -7.32 10.31 -18.15
CA LEU A 198 -6.10 10.26 -18.94
C LEU A 198 -5.17 9.16 -18.42
N TYR A 199 -4.12 8.87 -19.15
CA TYR A 199 -3.16 7.83 -18.81
C TYR A 199 -1.75 8.40 -18.75
N VAL A 200 -0.96 7.92 -17.77
CA VAL A 200 0.46 8.19 -17.64
C VAL A 200 1.24 6.88 -17.72
N ARG A 201 2.46 6.95 -18.26
CA ARG A 201 3.28 5.76 -18.50
C ARG A 201 3.79 5.11 -17.21
N GLU A 202 4.06 5.90 -16.19
CA GLU A 202 4.67 5.41 -14.96
C GLU A 202 3.89 5.88 -13.73
N LEU A 203 3.70 4.96 -12.77
CA LEU A 203 2.97 5.26 -11.53
C LEU A 203 3.61 6.40 -10.72
N ARG A 204 4.95 6.50 -10.75
CA ARG A 204 5.69 7.58 -10.05
C ARG A 204 5.37 8.97 -10.57
N ASP A 205 4.96 9.10 -11.83
CA ASP A 205 4.62 10.37 -12.46
C ASP A 205 3.21 10.86 -12.08
N ARG A 206 2.40 10.00 -11.46
CA ARG A 206 1.01 10.27 -11.13
C ARG A 206 0.81 11.58 -10.37
N SER A 207 1.44 11.71 -9.20
CA SER A 207 1.21 12.86 -8.31
C SER A 207 1.70 14.17 -8.93
N ARG A 208 2.84 14.10 -9.60
CA ARG A 208 3.41 15.28 -10.28
C ARG A 208 2.57 15.72 -11.47
N THR A 209 2.09 14.76 -12.27
CA THR A 209 1.22 15.06 -13.41
C THR A 209 -0.10 15.65 -12.96
N VAL A 210 -0.69 15.15 -11.86
CA VAL A 210 -1.92 15.71 -11.27
C VAL A 210 -1.70 17.15 -10.80
N ASP A 211 -0.60 17.45 -10.11
CA ASP A 211 -0.28 18.82 -9.67
C ASP A 211 -0.11 19.78 -10.87
N GLU A 212 0.69 19.39 -11.85
CA GLU A 212 0.96 20.20 -13.04
C GLU A 212 -0.32 20.43 -13.85
N LEU A 213 -1.14 19.38 -14.04
CA LEU A 213 -2.42 19.52 -14.74
C LEU A 213 -3.42 20.39 -14.00
N ASN A 214 -3.54 20.26 -12.69
CA ASN A 214 -4.45 21.11 -11.92
C ASN A 214 -4.08 22.60 -12.05
N ARG A 215 -2.79 22.93 -12.04
CA ARG A 215 -2.32 24.31 -12.25
C ARG A 215 -2.63 24.79 -13.67
N THR A 216 -2.38 23.97 -14.68
CA THR A 216 -2.69 24.31 -16.07
C THR A 216 -4.19 24.47 -16.28
N ILE A 217 -5.02 23.60 -15.69
CA ILE A 217 -6.47 23.69 -15.76
C ILE A 217 -6.96 24.97 -15.11
N ASP A 218 -6.47 25.32 -13.91
CA ASP A 218 -6.83 26.60 -13.22
C ASP A 218 -6.49 27.80 -14.10
N GLN A 219 -5.29 27.85 -14.68
CA GLN A 219 -4.88 28.90 -15.58
C GLN A 219 -5.79 29.00 -16.82
N LEU A 220 -6.01 27.88 -17.51
CA LEU A 220 -6.86 27.85 -18.69
C LEU A 220 -8.32 28.18 -18.38
N CYS A 221 -8.84 27.80 -17.23
CA CYS A 221 -10.18 28.19 -16.78
C CYS A 221 -10.28 29.71 -16.65
N ARG A 222 -9.30 30.36 -16.02
CA ARG A 222 -9.25 31.84 -15.89
C ARG A 222 -9.15 32.53 -17.25
N GLU A 223 -8.27 32.05 -18.15
CA GLU A 223 -8.10 32.61 -19.48
C GLU A 223 -9.36 32.50 -20.36
N ASN A 224 -10.21 31.52 -20.06
CA ASN A 224 -11.44 31.25 -20.80
C ASN A 224 -12.73 31.68 -20.07
N ASP A 225 -12.63 32.45 -19.00
CA ASP A 225 -13.79 32.89 -18.19
C ASP A 225 -14.66 31.73 -17.69
N ILE A 226 -14.05 30.58 -17.40
CA ILE A 226 -14.72 29.43 -16.80
C ILE A 226 -14.60 29.57 -15.28
N ASN A 227 -15.75 29.68 -14.62
CA ASN A 227 -15.79 29.82 -13.17
C ASN A 227 -15.76 28.44 -12.50
N ILE A 228 -14.66 28.14 -11.78
CA ILE A 228 -14.56 26.94 -10.92
C ILE A 228 -15.51 27.16 -9.76
N ALA A 229 -16.48 26.25 -9.59
CA ALA A 229 -17.53 26.43 -8.64
C ALA A 229 -17.03 26.23 -7.19
N PHE A 230 -17.59 27.02 -6.30
CA PHE A 230 -17.50 26.85 -4.86
C PHE A 230 -18.90 26.54 -4.30
N ASN A 231 -18.96 25.99 -3.10
CA ASN A 231 -20.24 25.68 -2.46
C ASN A 231 -21.07 26.95 -2.31
N GLN A 232 -22.32 26.87 -2.79
CA GLN A 232 -23.30 27.96 -2.65
C GLN A 232 -24.33 27.56 -1.60
N LEU A 233 -24.74 28.53 -0.81
CA LEU A 233 -25.79 28.39 0.17
C LEU A 233 -26.85 29.47 -0.11
N GLU A 234 -28.06 29.04 -0.37
CA GLU A 234 -29.21 29.96 -0.43
C GLU A 234 -29.76 30.15 0.99
N VAL A 235 -29.76 31.38 1.47
CA VAL A 235 -30.19 31.71 2.83
C VAL A 235 -31.47 32.56 2.75
N HIS A 236 -32.58 31.98 3.18
CA HIS A 236 -33.85 32.71 3.33
C HIS A 236 -33.91 33.32 4.72
N LEU A 237 -33.90 34.64 4.78
CA LEU A 237 -34.01 35.39 6.04
C LEU A 237 -35.47 35.74 6.27
N HIS A 238 -36.00 35.35 7.43
CA HIS A 238 -37.34 35.72 7.87
C HIS A 238 -37.26 36.67 9.06
N ASN A 239 -38.17 37.66 9.09
CA ASN A 239 -38.32 38.54 10.27
C ASN A 239 -39.02 37.75 11.42
N GLU A 240 -39.11 38.40 12.61
CA GLU A 240 -39.78 37.79 13.77
C GLU A 240 -41.28 37.45 13.52
N LYS A 241 -41.89 38.03 12.49
CA LYS A 241 -43.28 37.76 12.08
C LYS A 241 -43.38 36.67 11.04
N GLY A 242 -42.24 36.10 10.58
CA GLY A 242 -42.20 35.04 9.59
C GLY A 242 -42.24 35.52 8.13
N ASP A 243 -42.21 36.82 7.88
CA ASP A 243 -42.15 37.36 6.51
C ASP A 243 -40.72 37.32 5.96
N GLU A 244 -40.59 37.00 4.67
CA GLU A 244 -39.29 36.95 3.99
C GLU A 244 -38.70 38.35 3.89
N VAL A 245 -37.44 38.53 4.36
CA VAL A 245 -36.72 39.78 4.31
C VAL A 245 -35.98 39.88 2.97
N THR A 246 -36.54 40.65 2.03
CA THR A 246 -35.98 40.86 0.69
C THR A 246 -34.84 41.86 0.62
N GLU A 247 -34.68 42.74 1.64
CA GLU A 247 -33.58 43.68 1.74
C GLU A 247 -32.95 43.71 3.13
N VAL A 248 -31.66 43.32 3.23
CA VAL A 248 -30.88 43.52 4.45
C VAL A 248 -30.16 44.87 4.36
N LYS A 249 -30.69 45.91 5.01
CA LYS A 249 -29.94 47.17 5.18
C LYS A 249 -28.78 46.91 6.13
N ARG A 250 -27.57 47.00 5.59
CA ARG A 250 -26.34 47.00 6.42
C ARG A 250 -26.18 48.39 7.02
N ASP A 251 -26.67 48.61 8.22
CA ASP A 251 -26.23 49.73 9.02
C ASP A 251 -24.83 49.43 9.58
N TYR A 252 -23.84 49.49 8.70
CA TYR A 252 -22.44 49.43 9.12
C TYR A 252 -22.05 50.80 9.65
N LYS A 253 -22.24 51.05 10.94
CA LYS A 253 -21.49 52.07 11.67
C LYS A 253 -20.10 51.51 11.97
N GLY A 254 -19.28 51.46 10.94
CA GLY A 254 -17.87 51.12 11.08
C GLY A 254 -17.13 52.31 11.63
N ASP A 255 -16.61 52.16 12.82
CA ASP A 255 -15.44 52.92 13.24
C ASP A 255 -14.27 52.45 12.35
N ASP A 256 -13.91 53.33 11.43
CA ASP A 256 -12.75 53.14 10.54
C ASP A 256 -11.48 53.21 11.41
N PRO A 257 -10.71 52.14 11.60
CA PRO A 257 -9.42 52.27 12.25
C PRO A 257 -8.45 52.91 11.28
N THR A 258 -8.24 54.20 11.42
CA THR A 258 -7.18 54.98 10.80
C THR A 258 -5.85 54.19 10.92
N PRO A 259 -5.12 53.90 9.84
CA PRO A 259 -3.81 53.31 9.99
C PRO A 259 -2.86 54.30 10.62
N ALA A 260 -2.36 53.96 11.82
CA ALA A 260 -1.28 54.69 12.45
C ALA A 260 -0.02 54.56 11.58
N VAL A 261 0.36 55.68 10.95
CA VAL A 261 1.68 55.87 10.34
C VAL A 261 2.67 56.08 11.49
N GLY A 262 3.67 55.24 11.55
CA GLY A 262 4.81 55.29 12.45
C GLY A 262 5.89 54.35 11.95
#